data_f41f1a2fce03f6efd4dfca010388b5e2
#
_entry.id   f41f1a2fce03f6efd4dfca010388b5e2
#
_cell.length_a   1.000
_cell.length_b   1.000
_cell.length_c   1.000
_cell.angle_alpha   90.00
_cell.angle_beta   90.00
_cell.angle_gamma   90.00
#
_symmetry.space_group_name_H-M   'P 1'
#
loop_
_entity.id
_entity.type
_entity.pdbx_description
1 polymer ?
#
loop_
_entity_poly.entity_id
_entity_poly.type
_entity_poly.pdbx_seq_one_letter_code
_entity_poly.pdbx_strand_id
1 'polypeptide(L)'
;KNDISQPTAKVDIQYELEHKIIQILLLYGDKEVTFEDTILAQNEEGEMVEVKEQNNYKVFQRIYLSLQEDEVELANPIFKAIYNHLIAYFNENEVFELDKYLMQLPEELAQEVTTILMNEEREVLHNWEVQQIYVKQKEATISQYVTETIITLRWYLVNNIIDDLKNSISTDEDSDNSETLEMVMAYLGLTHIFSKNLGRVLSRYN
;
A
#
# COMPACT_ATOMS: atom_id res chain seq x y z
N LYS A 1 -10.33 -43.75 -4.03
CA LYS A 1 -10.72 -42.37 -3.67
C LYS A 1 -9.65 -41.46 -4.24
N ASN A 2 -9.93 -40.85 -5.36
CA ASN A 2 -9.04 -39.84 -5.96
C ASN A 2 -9.34 -38.52 -5.29
N ASP A 3 -8.47 -38.05 -4.41
CA ASP A 3 -8.43 -36.66 -3.99
C ASP A 3 -7.91 -35.83 -5.17
N ILE A 4 -8.84 -35.20 -5.87
CA ILE A 4 -8.53 -34.15 -6.83
C ILE A 4 -8.32 -32.90 -5.99
N SER A 5 -7.07 -32.66 -5.57
CA SER A 5 -6.66 -31.34 -5.06
C SER A 5 -6.82 -30.34 -6.21
N GLN A 6 -7.84 -29.50 -6.15
CA GLN A 6 -7.95 -28.36 -7.06
C GLN A 6 -6.70 -27.48 -6.85
N PRO A 7 -6.01 -27.06 -7.92
CA PRO A 7 -4.93 -26.12 -7.79
C PRO A 7 -5.49 -24.83 -7.19
N THR A 8 -5.05 -24.49 -5.98
CA THR A 8 -5.33 -23.18 -5.38
C THR A 8 -4.75 -22.12 -6.31
N ALA A 9 -5.60 -21.28 -6.88
CA ALA A 9 -5.15 -20.18 -7.72
C ALA A 9 -4.14 -19.35 -6.90
N LYS A 10 -2.94 -19.12 -7.46
CA LYS A 10 -1.91 -18.31 -6.81
C LYS A 10 -2.47 -16.89 -6.71
N VAL A 11 -2.62 -16.38 -5.47
CA VAL A 11 -3.10 -15.02 -5.24
C VAL A 11 -2.07 -14.03 -5.77
N ASP A 12 -2.50 -13.11 -6.62
CA ASP A 12 -1.66 -12.00 -7.06
C ASP A 12 -1.63 -10.94 -5.95
N ILE A 13 -0.56 -10.98 -5.17
CA ILE A 13 -0.40 -10.09 -4.00
C ILE A 13 -0.30 -8.63 -4.42
N GLN A 14 0.32 -8.33 -5.56
CA GLN A 14 0.42 -6.96 -6.04
C GLN A 14 -0.96 -6.42 -6.40
N TYR A 15 -1.76 -7.20 -7.10
CA TYR A 15 -3.15 -6.85 -7.41
C TYR A 15 -3.95 -6.54 -6.15
N GLU A 16 -3.86 -7.39 -5.13
CA GLU A 16 -4.57 -7.19 -3.85
C GLU A 16 -4.13 -5.92 -3.12
N LEU A 17 -2.83 -5.60 -3.13
CA LEU A 17 -2.32 -4.40 -2.50
C LEU A 17 -2.72 -3.12 -3.25
N GLU A 18 -2.67 -3.15 -4.58
CA GLU A 18 -3.13 -2.05 -5.42
C GLU A 18 -4.64 -1.83 -5.29
N HIS A 19 -5.43 -2.92 -5.31
CA HIS A 19 -6.87 -2.89 -5.06
C HIS A 19 -7.17 -2.21 -3.72
N LYS A 20 -6.42 -2.56 -2.67
CA LYS A 20 -6.58 -1.99 -1.34
C LYS A 20 -6.28 -0.48 -1.30
N ILE A 21 -5.30 -0.01 -2.05
CA ILE A 21 -5.00 1.43 -2.19
C ILE A 21 -6.20 2.16 -2.82
N ILE A 22 -6.76 1.62 -3.91
CA ILE A 22 -7.94 2.20 -4.56
C ILE A 22 -9.13 2.23 -3.60
N GLN A 23 -9.38 1.13 -2.88
CA GLN A 23 -10.43 1.03 -1.87
C GLN A 23 -10.29 2.10 -0.77
N ILE A 24 -9.08 2.28 -0.23
CA ILE A 24 -8.79 3.32 0.79
C ILE A 24 -9.07 4.72 0.24
N LEU A 25 -8.66 5.01 -0.99
CA LEU A 25 -8.90 6.30 -1.63
C LEU A 25 -10.40 6.58 -1.82
N LEU A 26 -11.17 5.58 -2.26
CA LEU A 26 -12.62 5.70 -2.46
C LEU A 26 -13.38 5.93 -1.15
N LEU A 27 -12.95 5.27 -0.05
CA LEU A 27 -13.66 5.32 1.23
C LEU A 27 -13.22 6.47 2.13
N TYR A 28 -11.95 6.87 2.05
CA TYR A 28 -11.33 7.77 3.02
C TYR A 28 -10.49 8.88 2.40
N GLY A 29 -10.40 8.97 1.07
CA GLY A 29 -9.46 9.85 0.38
C GLY A 29 -9.52 11.32 0.79
N ASP A 30 -10.72 11.87 1.00
CA ASP A 30 -10.95 13.27 1.40
C ASP A 30 -10.82 13.54 2.90
N LYS A 31 -10.68 12.48 3.73
CA LYS A 31 -10.58 12.62 5.18
C LYS A 31 -9.22 13.13 5.61
N GLU A 32 -9.22 14.11 6.49
CA GLU A 32 -8.02 14.58 7.16
C GLU A 32 -7.73 13.70 8.38
N VAL A 33 -6.49 13.20 8.45
CA VAL A 33 -6.05 12.25 9.48
C VAL A 33 -4.64 12.63 9.93
N THR A 34 -4.34 12.45 11.23
CA THR A 34 -3.00 12.63 11.78
C THR A 34 -2.17 11.37 11.55
N PHE A 35 -1.04 11.54 10.86
CA PHE A 35 -0.03 10.50 10.65
C PHE A 35 1.18 10.76 11.54
N GLU A 36 1.79 9.69 12.05
CA GLU A 36 3.04 9.73 12.81
C GLU A 36 4.17 9.29 11.89
N ASP A 37 5.12 10.20 11.64
CA ASP A 37 6.32 9.95 10.86
C ASP A 37 7.54 9.89 11.78
N THR A 38 8.48 9.00 11.48
CA THR A 38 9.78 8.97 12.16
C THR A 38 10.80 9.65 11.27
N ILE A 39 11.33 10.76 11.71
CA ILE A 39 12.38 11.53 11.01
C ILE A 39 13.70 11.46 11.77
N LEU A 40 14.82 11.59 11.06
CA LEU A 40 16.13 11.77 11.67
C LEU A 40 16.36 13.27 11.88
N ALA A 41 16.50 13.68 13.12
CA ALA A 41 16.81 15.04 13.50
C ALA A 41 18.12 15.11 14.29
N GLN A 42 18.86 16.21 14.18
CA GLN A 42 20.08 16.41 14.94
C GLN A 42 19.72 16.94 16.33
N ASN A 43 20.22 16.28 17.38
CA ASN A 43 20.05 16.73 18.75
C ASN A 43 21.05 17.89 19.07
N GLU A 44 20.97 18.47 20.27
CA GLU A 44 21.84 19.56 20.71
C GLU A 44 23.33 19.16 20.78
N GLU A 45 23.63 17.86 20.84
CA GLU A 45 24.97 17.28 20.89
C GLU A 45 25.52 16.98 19.48
N GLY A 46 24.73 17.23 18.43
CA GLY A 46 25.12 17.00 17.04
C GLY A 46 24.88 15.56 16.55
N GLU A 47 24.25 14.71 17.35
CA GLU A 47 23.94 13.32 16.99
C GLU A 47 22.60 13.20 16.27
N MET A 48 22.51 12.30 15.28
CA MET A 48 21.26 11.99 14.59
C MET A 48 20.41 11.07 15.45
N VAL A 49 19.24 11.55 15.84
CA VAL A 49 18.26 10.80 16.64
C VAL A 49 16.94 10.65 15.91
N GLU A 50 16.26 9.52 16.13
CA GLU A 50 14.90 9.31 15.62
C GLU A 50 13.91 10.17 16.43
N VAL A 51 13.18 11.06 15.75
CA VAL A 51 12.14 11.89 16.33
C VAL A 51 10.82 11.56 15.66
N LYS A 52 9.76 11.43 16.48
CA LYS A 52 8.41 11.25 15.99
C LYS A 52 7.76 12.60 15.74
N GLU A 53 7.29 12.81 14.53
CA GLU A 53 6.56 13.98 14.10
C GLU A 53 5.14 13.61 13.74
N GLN A 54 4.18 14.44 14.15
CA GLN A 54 2.77 14.26 13.80
C GLN A 54 2.36 15.30 12.76
N ASN A 55 1.90 14.82 11.61
CA ASN A 55 1.48 15.66 10.49
C ASN A 55 0.05 15.31 10.08
N ASN A 56 -0.75 16.35 9.81
CA ASN A 56 -2.11 16.18 9.30
C ASN A 56 -2.10 16.22 7.77
N TYR A 57 -2.63 15.16 7.18
CA TYR A 57 -2.82 15.06 5.72
C TYR A 57 -4.21 14.53 5.42
N LYS A 58 -4.78 14.96 4.30
CA LYS A 58 -5.85 14.15 3.69
C LYS A 58 -5.27 12.81 3.25
N VAL A 59 -6.05 11.75 3.38
CA VAL A 59 -5.58 10.38 3.05
C VAL A 59 -5.02 10.30 1.63
N PHE A 60 -5.69 10.95 0.65
CA PHE A 60 -5.19 10.94 -0.72
C PHE A 60 -3.82 11.62 -0.87
N GLN A 61 -3.57 12.69 -0.11
CA GLN A 61 -2.28 13.38 -0.12
C GLN A 61 -1.18 12.49 0.44
N ARG A 62 -1.45 11.80 1.55
CA ARG A 62 -0.50 10.86 2.15
C ARG A 62 -0.12 9.74 1.20
N ILE A 63 -1.11 9.11 0.56
CA ILE A 63 -0.87 8.05 -0.43
C ILE A 63 -0.11 8.59 -1.64
N TYR A 64 -0.53 9.74 -2.17
CA TYR A 64 0.12 10.37 -3.32
C TYR A 64 1.58 10.66 -3.05
N LEU A 65 1.89 11.34 -1.93
CA LEU A 65 3.27 11.68 -1.56
C LEU A 65 4.13 10.43 -1.39
N SER A 66 3.61 9.40 -0.71
CA SER A 66 4.36 8.16 -0.48
C SER A 66 4.68 7.41 -1.77
N LEU A 67 3.75 7.34 -2.73
CA LEU A 67 4.02 6.70 -4.02
C LEU A 67 4.95 7.53 -4.90
N GLN A 68 4.87 8.87 -4.82
CA GLN A 68 5.77 9.77 -5.57
C GLN A 68 7.20 9.74 -5.02
N GLU A 69 7.40 9.71 -3.70
CA GLU A 69 8.71 9.59 -3.07
C GLU A 69 9.44 8.30 -3.47
N ASP A 70 8.68 7.23 -3.65
CA ASP A 70 9.21 5.91 -4.01
C ASP A 70 9.29 5.70 -5.54
N GLU A 71 8.84 6.66 -6.34
CA GLU A 71 8.69 6.53 -7.80
C GLU A 71 7.85 5.30 -8.21
N VAL A 72 6.87 4.92 -7.37
CA VAL A 72 6.02 3.75 -7.58
C VAL A 72 4.79 4.12 -8.39
N GLU A 73 4.59 3.38 -9.47
CA GLU A 73 3.36 3.37 -10.26
C GLU A 73 2.59 2.06 -10.06
N LEU A 74 1.26 2.14 -10.06
CA LEU A 74 0.43 0.92 -10.02
C LEU A 74 0.61 0.12 -11.32
N ALA A 75 0.81 -1.18 -11.20
CA ALA A 75 1.05 -2.08 -12.33
C ALA A 75 -0.24 -2.45 -13.06
N ASN A 76 -1.36 -2.58 -12.33
CA ASN A 76 -2.65 -2.83 -12.95
C ASN A 76 -3.14 -1.57 -13.71
N PRO A 77 -3.37 -1.65 -15.03
CA PRO A 77 -3.71 -0.49 -15.84
C PRO A 77 -5.06 0.15 -15.45
N ILE A 78 -6.03 -0.65 -14.99
CA ILE A 78 -7.34 -0.16 -14.54
C ILE A 78 -7.17 0.59 -13.22
N PHE A 79 -6.45 0.02 -12.25
CA PHE A 79 -6.19 0.69 -10.97
C PHE A 79 -5.36 1.95 -11.15
N LYS A 80 -4.35 1.93 -12.03
CA LYS A 80 -3.58 3.13 -12.38
C LYS A 80 -4.46 4.23 -12.96
N ALA A 81 -5.39 3.89 -13.86
CA ALA A 81 -6.32 4.85 -14.42
C ALA A 81 -7.27 5.42 -13.35
N ILE A 82 -7.88 4.56 -12.52
CA ILE A 82 -8.75 4.99 -11.41
C ILE A 82 -7.97 5.88 -10.43
N TYR A 83 -6.75 5.51 -10.06
CA TYR A 83 -5.89 6.29 -9.18
C TYR A 83 -5.66 7.70 -9.72
N ASN A 84 -5.25 7.82 -10.98
CA ASN A 84 -4.99 9.12 -11.60
C ASN A 84 -6.26 10.00 -11.64
N HIS A 85 -7.41 9.41 -11.94
CA HIS A 85 -8.69 10.10 -11.90
C HIS A 85 -9.08 10.55 -10.48
N LEU A 86 -8.86 9.70 -9.47
CA LEU A 86 -9.13 10.03 -8.06
C LEU A 86 -8.25 11.18 -7.58
N ILE A 87 -6.94 11.13 -7.88
CA ILE A 87 -6.02 12.21 -7.49
C ILE A 87 -6.41 13.54 -8.16
N ALA A 88 -6.76 13.51 -9.44
CA ALA A 88 -7.25 14.71 -10.15
C ALA A 88 -8.55 15.24 -9.50
N TYR A 89 -9.51 14.37 -9.24
CA TYR A 89 -10.79 14.73 -8.61
C TYR A 89 -10.59 15.36 -7.22
N PHE A 90 -9.74 14.77 -6.36
CA PHE A 90 -9.45 15.31 -5.02
C PHE A 90 -8.73 16.65 -5.04
N ASN A 91 -7.93 16.94 -6.08
CA ASN A 91 -7.26 18.22 -6.23
C ASN A 91 -8.23 19.33 -6.68
N GLU A 92 -9.30 18.98 -7.38
CA GLU A 92 -10.30 19.93 -7.89
C GLU A 92 -11.48 20.12 -6.92
N ASN A 93 -11.73 19.16 -6.04
CA ASN A 93 -12.91 19.14 -5.16
C ASN A 93 -12.50 18.94 -3.69
N GLU A 94 -13.08 19.74 -2.81
CA GLU A 94 -12.82 19.62 -1.36
C GLU A 94 -13.46 18.39 -0.74
N VAL A 95 -14.60 17.94 -1.28
CA VAL A 95 -15.41 16.83 -0.78
C VAL A 95 -15.57 15.79 -1.87
N PHE A 96 -15.45 14.52 -1.51
CA PHE A 96 -15.68 13.40 -2.41
C PHE A 96 -17.18 13.09 -2.51
N GLU A 97 -17.74 13.27 -3.70
CA GLU A 97 -19.12 12.91 -4.03
C GLU A 97 -19.11 11.78 -5.06
N LEU A 98 -19.39 10.56 -4.58
CA LEU A 98 -19.31 9.34 -5.39
C LEU A 98 -20.11 9.42 -6.69
N ASP A 99 -21.36 9.89 -6.63
CA ASP A 99 -22.23 9.98 -7.82
C ASP A 99 -21.65 10.91 -8.87
N LYS A 100 -21.12 12.06 -8.48
CA LYS A 100 -20.47 13.00 -9.39
C LYS A 100 -19.17 12.43 -9.96
N TYR A 101 -18.41 11.71 -9.14
CA TYR A 101 -17.20 11.05 -9.57
C TYR A 101 -17.48 9.96 -10.60
N LEU A 102 -18.44 9.09 -10.35
CA LEU A 102 -18.84 8.01 -11.29
C LEU A 102 -19.31 8.57 -12.65
N MET A 103 -20.01 9.71 -12.66
CA MET A 103 -20.46 10.36 -13.91
C MET A 103 -19.31 10.91 -14.76
N GLN A 104 -18.13 11.11 -14.19
CA GLN A 104 -16.95 11.63 -14.91
C GLN A 104 -16.06 10.49 -15.45
N LEU A 105 -16.30 9.25 -15.00
CA LEU A 105 -15.49 8.10 -15.39
C LEU A 105 -15.97 7.46 -16.69
N PRO A 106 -15.05 6.90 -17.49
CA PRO A 106 -15.39 5.92 -18.51
C PRO A 106 -16.15 4.74 -17.91
N GLU A 107 -17.06 4.14 -18.67
CA GLU A 107 -17.95 3.06 -18.20
C GLU A 107 -17.19 1.89 -17.56
N GLU A 108 -16.07 1.46 -18.15
CA GLU A 108 -15.23 0.37 -17.63
C GLU A 108 -14.67 0.67 -16.23
N LEU A 109 -14.16 1.90 -16.02
CA LEU A 109 -13.65 2.33 -14.73
C LEU A 109 -14.77 2.51 -13.69
N ALA A 110 -15.93 3.02 -14.12
CA ALA A 110 -17.10 3.18 -13.25
C ALA A 110 -17.62 1.82 -12.76
N GLN A 111 -17.63 0.80 -13.62
CA GLN A 111 -17.99 -0.57 -13.25
C GLN A 111 -17.02 -1.16 -12.21
N GLU A 112 -15.71 -0.99 -12.41
CA GLU A 112 -14.70 -1.48 -11.45
C GLU A 112 -14.83 -0.78 -10.10
N VAL A 113 -14.96 0.55 -10.08
CA VAL A 113 -15.17 1.32 -8.83
C VAL A 113 -16.43 0.82 -8.10
N THR A 114 -17.51 0.60 -8.82
CA THR A 114 -18.75 0.08 -8.23
C THR A 114 -18.54 -1.32 -7.65
N THR A 115 -17.81 -2.19 -8.34
CA THR A 115 -17.48 -3.55 -7.89
C THR A 115 -16.67 -3.52 -6.59
N ILE A 116 -15.65 -2.65 -6.51
CA ILE A 116 -14.82 -2.47 -5.30
C ILE A 116 -15.69 -2.07 -4.12
N LEU A 117 -16.56 -1.07 -4.29
CA LEU A 117 -17.44 -0.58 -3.21
C LEU A 117 -18.49 -1.61 -2.78
N MET A 118 -19.09 -2.36 -3.72
CA MET A 118 -20.06 -3.40 -3.39
C MET A 118 -19.43 -4.57 -2.64
N ASN A 119 -18.19 -4.92 -2.93
CA ASN A 119 -17.47 -5.96 -2.21
C ASN A 119 -17.18 -5.54 -0.77
N GLU A 120 -16.82 -4.27 -0.56
CA GLU A 120 -16.61 -3.71 0.78
C GLU A 120 -17.90 -3.72 1.62
N GLU A 121 -19.03 -3.32 1.04
CA GLU A 121 -20.32 -3.39 1.75
C GLU A 121 -20.66 -4.82 2.18
N ARG A 122 -20.36 -5.81 1.35
CA ARG A 122 -20.57 -7.23 1.69
C ARG A 122 -19.67 -7.69 2.83
N GLU A 123 -18.40 -7.29 2.82
CA GLU A 123 -17.45 -7.62 3.89
C GLU A 123 -17.83 -6.93 5.21
N VAL A 124 -18.25 -5.67 5.16
CA VAL A 124 -18.69 -4.92 6.34
C VAL A 124 -19.95 -5.55 6.94
N LEU A 125 -20.93 -5.94 6.12
CA LEU A 125 -22.16 -6.61 6.61
C LEU A 125 -21.84 -7.96 7.24
N HIS A 126 -20.94 -8.74 6.65
CA HIS A 126 -20.52 -10.02 7.21
C HIS A 126 -19.76 -9.88 8.54
N ASN A 127 -18.91 -8.86 8.64
CA ASN A 127 -18.18 -8.56 9.86
C ASN A 127 -19.06 -7.93 10.96
N TRP A 128 -20.15 -7.25 10.60
CA TRP A 128 -21.06 -6.62 11.57
C TRP A 128 -21.82 -7.65 12.41
N GLU A 129 -22.16 -8.79 11.81
CA GLU A 129 -22.75 -9.91 12.56
C GLU A 129 -21.78 -10.56 13.57
N VAL A 130 -20.47 -10.45 13.30
CA VAL A 130 -19.41 -11.02 14.14
C VAL A 130 -18.86 -10.01 15.18
N GLN A 131 -18.95 -8.70 14.92
CA GLN A 131 -18.36 -7.65 15.77
C GLN A 131 -19.40 -6.71 16.37
N GLN A 132 -20.12 -7.17 17.38
CA GLN A 132 -20.93 -6.28 18.27
C GLN A 132 -20.08 -5.35 19.16
N ILE A 133 -18.80 -5.10 18.85
CA ILE A 133 -17.90 -4.38 19.74
C ILE A 133 -17.08 -3.31 18.97
N TYR A 134 -17.31 -2.03 19.39
CA TYR A 134 -16.45 -0.84 19.23
C TYR A 134 -16.54 0.04 17.98
N VAL A 135 -17.40 1.05 18.08
CA VAL A 135 -17.45 2.26 17.23
C VAL A 135 -16.61 3.42 17.83
N LYS A 136 -15.51 3.15 18.50
CA LYS A 136 -14.63 4.22 19.01
C LYS A 136 -13.18 3.96 18.65
N GLN A 137 -12.78 4.41 17.45
CA GLN A 137 -11.38 4.74 17.05
C GLN A 137 -11.24 4.83 15.53
N LYS A 138 -12.17 5.50 14.81
CA LYS A 138 -12.13 5.51 13.35
C LYS A 138 -10.88 6.21 12.78
N GLU A 139 -10.41 7.32 13.37
CA GLU A 139 -9.31 8.10 12.79
C GLU A 139 -7.95 7.45 12.99
N ALA A 140 -7.62 6.99 14.20
CA ALA A 140 -6.39 6.26 14.47
C ALA A 140 -6.30 4.93 13.68
N THR A 141 -7.45 4.30 13.43
CA THR A 141 -7.54 3.09 12.62
C THR A 141 -7.29 3.37 11.14
N ILE A 142 -7.77 4.51 10.61
CA ILE A 142 -7.54 4.89 9.20
C ILE A 142 -6.07 5.19 8.97
N SER A 143 -5.43 6.00 9.82
CA SER A 143 -4.00 6.30 9.74
C SER A 143 -3.14 5.04 9.74
N GLN A 144 -3.41 4.13 10.68
CA GLN A 144 -2.72 2.85 10.76
C GLN A 144 -2.96 2.00 9.51
N TYR A 145 -4.20 1.90 9.03
CA TYR A 145 -4.56 1.11 7.85
C TYR A 145 -3.86 1.60 6.58
N VAL A 146 -3.83 2.93 6.37
CA VAL A 146 -3.10 3.56 5.26
C VAL A 146 -1.60 3.25 5.37
N THR A 147 -1.01 3.49 6.53
CA THR A 147 0.43 3.30 6.77
C THR A 147 0.82 1.84 6.57
N GLU A 148 0.08 0.89 7.13
CA GLU A 148 0.35 -0.54 6.97
C GLU A 148 0.22 -1.00 5.51
N THR A 149 -0.74 -0.46 4.76
CA THR A 149 -0.92 -0.79 3.34
C THR A 149 0.27 -0.31 2.50
N ILE A 150 0.71 0.94 2.71
CA ILE A 150 1.87 1.51 2.01
C ILE A 150 3.14 0.73 2.34
N ILE A 151 3.41 0.45 3.63
CA ILE A 151 4.60 -0.29 4.05
C ILE A 151 4.59 -1.71 3.49
N THR A 152 3.42 -2.36 3.45
CA THR A 152 3.30 -3.71 2.89
C THR A 152 3.56 -3.72 1.38
N LEU A 153 3.09 -2.70 0.65
CA LEU A 153 3.40 -2.55 -0.77
C LEU A 153 4.90 -2.33 -0.99
N ARG A 154 5.52 -1.41 -0.24
CA ARG A 154 6.99 -1.18 -0.29
C ARG A 154 7.76 -2.47 -0.03
N TRP A 155 7.40 -3.20 1.01
CA TRP A 155 8.02 -4.48 1.34
C TRP A 155 7.90 -5.49 0.20
N TYR A 156 6.72 -5.61 -0.42
CA TYR A 156 6.50 -6.51 -1.55
C TYR A 156 7.36 -6.13 -2.76
N LEU A 157 7.38 -4.86 -3.14
CA LEU A 157 8.16 -4.37 -4.29
C LEU A 157 9.67 -4.55 -4.07
N VAL A 158 10.17 -4.27 -2.87
CA VAL A 158 11.59 -4.48 -2.52
C VAL A 158 11.95 -5.96 -2.59
N ASN A 159 11.07 -6.88 -2.16
CA ASN A 159 11.33 -8.31 -2.30
C ASN A 159 11.40 -8.76 -3.76
N ASN A 160 10.57 -8.21 -4.64
CA ASN A 160 10.66 -8.47 -6.07
C ASN A 160 12.02 -8.02 -6.64
N ILE A 161 12.49 -6.83 -6.27
CA ILE A 161 13.82 -6.33 -6.65
C ILE A 161 14.93 -7.28 -6.16
N ILE A 162 14.85 -7.73 -4.90
CA ILE A 162 15.82 -8.68 -4.34
C ILE A 162 15.84 -9.99 -5.14
N ASP A 163 14.67 -10.50 -5.52
CA ASP A 163 14.58 -11.75 -6.26
C ASP A 163 15.12 -11.60 -7.70
N ASP A 164 14.85 -10.47 -8.35
CA ASP A 164 15.42 -10.16 -9.68
C ASP A 164 16.95 -10.04 -9.63
N LEU A 165 17.50 -9.34 -8.62
CA LEU A 165 18.95 -9.23 -8.40
C LEU A 165 19.60 -10.59 -8.14
N LYS A 166 18.99 -11.46 -7.34
CA LYS A 166 19.48 -12.82 -7.08
C LYS A 166 19.45 -13.70 -8.34
N ASN A 167 18.41 -13.56 -9.15
CA ASN A 167 18.31 -14.28 -10.42
C ASN A 167 19.40 -13.83 -11.40
N SER A 168 19.74 -12.54 -11.43
CA SER A 168 20.83 -12.03 -12.27
C SER A 168 22.20 -12.61 -11.87
N ILE A 169 22.46 -12.73 -10.56
CA ILE A 169 23.70 -13.36 -10.04
C ILE A 169 23.80 -14.83 -10.47
N SER A 170 22.69 -15.58 -10.43
CA SER A 170 22.69 -17.00 -10.75
C SER A 170 22.87 -17.30 -12.25
N THR A 171 22.64 -16.33 -13.13
CA THR A 171 22.76 -16.49 -14.58
C THR A 171 24.10 -16.07 -15.13
N ASP A 172 24.92 -15.35 -14.39
CA ASP A 172 26.21 -14.78 -14.82
C ASP A 172 27.35 -15.29 -13.93
N GLU A 173 27.78 -16.54 -14.15
CA GLU A 173 28.81 -17.19 -13.33
C GLU A 173 30.22 -16.55 -13.49
N ASP A 174 30.46 -15.76 -14.52
CA ASP A 174 31.79 -15.18 -14.86
C ASP A 174 31.93 -13.69 -14.49
N SER A 175 30.92 -13.04 -13.93
CA SER A 175 30.95 -11.62 -13.59
C SER A 175 31.29 -11.36 -12.11
N ASP A 176 31.93 -10.23 -11.83
CA ASP A 176 32.12 -9.72 -10.46
C ASP A 176 30.78 -9.26 -9.90
N ASN A 177 30.14 -10.12 -9.11
CA ASN A 177 28.82 -9.90 -8.52
C ASN A 177 28.87 -9.11 -7.20
N SER A 178 30.01 -8.50 -6.84
CA SER A 178 30.22 -7.82 -5.56
C SER A 178 29.22 -6.66 -5.36
N GLU A 179 29.05 -5.80 -6.36
CA GLU A 179 28.13 -4.66 -6.32
C GLU A 179 26.66 -5.11 -6.18
N THR A 180 26.29 -6.14 -6.93
CA THR A 180 24.92 -6.72 -6.85
C THR A 180 24.63 -7.32 -5.47
N LEU A 181 25.63 -7.97 -4.86
CA LEU A 181 25.50 -8.50 -3.50
C LEU A 181 25.36 -7.38 -2.46
N GLU A 182 26.10 -6.27 -2.59
CA GLU A 182 25.93 -5.10 -1.71
C GLU A 182 24.53 -4.50 -1.83
N MET A 183 23.99 -4.38 -3.05
CA MET A 183 22.60 -3.94 -3.26
C MET A 183 21.59 -4.88 -2.59
N VAL A 184 21.73 -6.19 -2.75
CA VAL A 184 20.87 -7.18 -2.10
C VAL A 184 20.92 -7.02 -0.57
N MET A 185 22.10 -6.81 0.01
CA MET A 185 22.23 -6.61 1.46
C MET A 185 21.55 -5.30 1.93
N ALA A 186 21.68 -4.22 1.16
CA ALA A 186 21.01 -2.96 1.46
C ALA A 186 19.47 -3.10 1.44
N TYR A 187 18.92 -3.76 0.41
CA TYR A 187 17.48 -4.02 0.30
C TYR A 187 16.97 -4.98 1.40
N LEU A 188 17.75 -5.97 1.82
CA LEU A 188 17.43 -6.81 2.97
C LEU A 188 17.35 -5.99 4.27
N GLY A 189 18.22 -5.01 4.44
CA GLY A 189 18.14 -4.04 5.52
C GLY A 189 16.82 -3.27 5.53
N LEU A 190 16.35 -2.79 4.37
CA LEU A 190 15.05 -2.12 4.24
C LEU A 190 13.87 -3.03 4.61
N THR A 191 13.88 -4.28 4.17
CA THR A 191 12.80 -5.24 4.52
C THR A 191 12.71 -5.46 6.02
N HIS A 192 13.84 -5.44 6.74
CA HIS A 192 13.88 -5.53 8.19
C HIS A 192 13.26 -4.29 8.86
N ILE A 193 13.56 -3.08 8.36
CA ILE A 193 12.97 -1.83 8.84
C ILE A 193 11.46 -1.83 8.65
N PHE A 194 10.97 -2.26 7.49
CA PHE A 194 9.52 -2.37 7.23
C PHE A 194 8.84 -3.34 8.20
N SER A 195 9.44 -4.51 8.44
CA SER A 195 8.92 -5.48 9.42
C SER A 195 8.87 -4.91 10.84
N LYS A 196 9.90 -4.16 11.25
CA LYS A 196 9.94 -3.47 12.55
C LYS A 196 8.82 -2.43 12.66
N ASN A 197 8.61 -1.62 11.62
CA ASN A 197 7.57 -0.58 11.60
C ASN A 197 6.15 -1.16 11.65
N LEU A 198 5.93 -2.34 11.07
CA LEU A 198 4.66 -3.07 11.15
C LEU A 198 4.47 -3.80 12.48
N GLY A 199 5.51 -3.89 13.32
CA GLY A 199 5.48 -4.65 14.58
C GLY A 199 5.28 -6.17 14.38
N ARG A 200 5.53 -6.68 13.17
CA ARG A 200 5.38 -8.09 12.81
C ARG A 200 6.44 -8.52 11.82
N VAL A 201 6.81 -9.79 11.85
CA VAL A 201 7.66 -10.39 10.82
C VAL A 201 6.80 -10.68 9.59
N LEU A 202 7.14 -10.04 8.48
CA LEU A 202 6.53 -10.35 7.19
C LEU A 202 7.21 -11.59 6.62
N SER A 203 6.45 -12.68 6.46
CA SER A 203 6.94 -13.88 5.79
C SER A 203 6.79 -13.71 4.27
N ARG A 204 7.79 -14.21 3.50
CA ARG A 204 7.63 -14.29 2.05
C ARG A 204 6.47 -15.23 1.73
N TYR A 205 5.61 -14.78 0.86
CA TYR A 205 4.58 -15.63 0.28
C TYR A 205 5.27 -16.52 -0.78
N ASN A 206 5.42 -17.80 -0.49
CA ASN A 206 5.90 -18.82 -1.43
C ASN A 206 4.77 -19.31 -2.31
#